data_d77549fdb426b5ce9b4507e504ebd68c
#
_entry.id   d77549fdb426b5ce9b4507e504ebd68c
#
_cell.length_a   1.000
_cell.length_b   1.000
_cell.length_c   1.000
_cell.angle_alpha   90.00
_cell.angle_beta   90.00
_cell.angle_gamma   90.00
#
_symmetry.space_group_name_H-M   'P 1'
#
loop_
_entity.id
_entity.type
_entity.pdbx_description
1 polymer ?
#
loop_
_entity_poly.entity_id
_entity_poly.type
_entity_poly.pdbx_seq_one_letter_code
_entity_poly.pdbx_strand_id
1 'polypeptide(L)'
;MTPDELRARTKKFAVDVIRFAKEDVPGDPINDEIARQLTDAATSVAAGYRAVCRARSRADFIYKLGNAIEEADESALWLEILCESGICPGHQTSP
;
A
#
# COMPACT_ATOMS: atom_id res chain seq x y z
N MET A 1 -0.48 -2.94 -19.98
CA MET A 1 -1.23 -2.15 -18.97
C MET A 1 -1.02 -0.68 -19.23
N THR A 2 -2.10 0.07 -19.25
CA THR A 2 -2.03 1.50 -19.51
C THR A 2 -1.85 2.30 -18.22
N PRO A 3 -1.41 3.56 -18.30
CA PRO A 3 -1.37 4.41 -17.11
C PRO A 3 -2.72 4.57 -16.42
N ASP A 4 -3.82 4.64 -17.18
CA ASP A 4 -5.16 4.73 -16.59
C ASP A 4 -5.52 3.47 -15.81
N GLU A 5 -5.19 2.30 -16.35
CA GLU A 5 -5.42 1.05 -15.65
C GLU A 5 -4.60 0.97 -14.37
N LEU A 6 -3.36 1.41 -14.40
CA LEU A 6 -2.50 1.36 -13.22
C LEU A 6 -2.93 2.38 -12.16
N ARG A 7 -3.41 3.56 -12.58
CA ARG A 7 -4.02 4.50 -11.63
C ARG A 7 -5.23 3.88 -10.94
N ALA A 8 -6.07 3.20 -11.69
CA ALA A 8 -7.25 2.54 -11.12
C ALA A 8 -6.86 1.42 -10.16
N ARG A 9 -5.86 0.62 -10.51
CA ARG A 9 -5.40 -0.48 -9.67
C ARG A 9 -4.76 -0.01 -8.38
N THR A 10 -3.92 1.02 -8.43
CA THR A 10 -3.27 1.54 -7.22
C THR A 10 -4.30 2.18 -6.30
N LYS A 11 -5.30 2.86 -6.84
CA LYS A 11 -6.38 3.39 -6.03
C LYS A 11 -7.20 2.27 -5.39
N LYS A 12 -7.55 1.24 -6.16
CA LYS A 12 -8.29 0.11 -5.62
C LYS A 12 -7.50 -0.59 -4.51
N PHE A 13 -6.21 -0.75 -4.70
CA PHE A 13 -5.35 -1.33 -3.68
C PHE A 13 -5.44 -0.53 -2.37
N ALA A 14 -5.34 0.79 -2.46
CA ALA A 14 -5.44 1.65 -1.27
C ALA A 14 -6.80 1.52 -0.59
N VAL A 15 -7.88 1.50 -1.38
CA VAL A 15 -9.23 1.34 -0.83
C VAL A 15 -9.38 -0.02 -0.15
N ASP A 16 -8.89 -1.08 -0.80
CA ASP A 16 -8.98 -2.44 -0.23
C ASP A 16 -8.20 -2.55 1.07
N VAL A 17 -7.02 -1.91 1.15
CA VAL A 17 -6.21 -1.90 2.37
C VAL A 17 -6.94 -1.16 3.50
N ILE A 18 -7.53 -0.02 3.20
CA ILE A 18 -8.29 0.73 4.21
C ILE A 18 -9.44 -0.11 4.76
N ARG A 19 -10.18 -0.78 3.88
CA ARG A 19 -11.27 -1.65 4.31
C ARG A 19 -10.77 -2.80 5.16
N PHE A 20 -9.69 -3.44 4.74
CA PHE A 20 -9.07 -4.50 5.50
C PHE A 20 -8.65 -4.01 6.89
N ALA A 21 -8.01 -2.85 6.96
CA ALA A 21 -7.57 -2.31 8.24
C ALA A 21 -8.73 -2.01 9.18
N LYS A 22 -9.86 -1.56 8.63
CA LYS A 22 -11.05 -1.24 9.45
C LYS A 22 -11.83 -2.47 9.87
N GLU A 23 -11.90 -3.48 9.01
CA GLU A 23 -12.81 -4.62 9.21
C GLU A 23 -12.13 -5.83 9.81
N ASP A 24 -10.85 -6.03 9.51
CA ASP A 24 -10.18 -7.28 9.83
C ASP A 24 -9.06 -7.16 10.86
N VAL A 25 -8.59 -5.95 11.15
CA VAL A 25 -7.55 -5.74 12.15
C VAL A 25 -8.22 -5.39 13.48
N PRO A 26 -8.06 -6.26 14.51
CA PRO A 26 -8.67 -5.97 15.81
C PRO A 26 -8.10 -4.69 16.41
N GLY A 27 -8.96 -3.94 17.12
CA GLY A 27 -8.56 -2.66 17.69
C GLY A 27 -7.81 -2.84 19.00
N ASP A 28 -6.55 -2.39 19.03
CA ASP A 28 -5.76 -2.18 20.23
C ASP A 28 -4.58 -1.28 19.85
N PRO A 29 -3.86 -0.70 20.84
CA PRO A 29 -2.83 0.29 20.51
C PRO A 29 -1.73 -0.20 19.59
N ILE A 30 -1.29 -1.45 19.72
CA ILE A 30 -0.25 -2.00 18.86
C ILE A 30 -0.79 -2.25 17.46
N ASN A 31 -1.95 -2.88 17.36
CA ASN A 31 -2.57 -3.17 16.08
C ASN A 31 -2.92 -1.89 15.33
N ASP A 32 -3.40 -0.87 16.06
CA ASP A 32 -3.76 0.40 15.46
C ASP A 32 -2.54 1.08 14.82
N GLU A 33 -1.39 0.99 15.48
CA GLU A 33 -0.16 1.57 14.93
C GLU A 33 0.26 0.85 13.65
N ILE A 34 0.20 -0.47 13.64
CA ILE A 34 0.58 -1.24 12.46
C ILE A 34 -0.39 -0.99 11.31
N ALA A 35 -1.70 -0.96 11.63
CA ALA A 35 -2.72 -0.66 10.62
C ALA A 35 -2.52 0.75 10.02
N ARG A 36 -2.11 1.71 10.83
CA ARG A 36 -1.82 3.07 10.36
C ARG A 36 -0.63 3.08 9.41
N GLN A 37 0.44 2.38 9.77
CA GLN A 37 1.62 2.29 8.90
C GLN A 37 1.27 1.65 7.55
N LEU A 38 0.50 0.57 7.58
CA LEU A 38 0.04 -0.08 6.35
C LEU A 38 -0.79 0.89 5.50
N THR A 39 -1.73 1.58 6.12
CA THR A 39 -2.63 2.49 5.42
C THR A 39 -1.85 3.66 4.81
N ASP A 40 -0.88 4.21 5.54
CA ASP A 40 -0.02 5.28 5.04
C ASP A 40 0.77 4.80 3.81
N ALA A 41 1.37 3.62 3.89
CA ALA A 41 2.15 3.09 2.78
C ALA A 41 1.26 2.83 1.56
N ALA A 42 0.10 2.19 1.76
CA ALA A 42 -0.78 1.83 0.66
C ALA A 42 -1.38 3.05 -0.06
N THR A 43 -1.79 4.07 0.70
CA THR A 43 -2.30 5.29 0.09
C THR A 43 -1.20 6.06 -0.61
N SER A 44 0.03 5.96 -0.12
CA SER A 44 1.20 6.58 -0.77
C SER A 44 1.53 5.92 -2.10
N VAL A 45 1.25 4.63 -2.26
CA VAL A 45 1.41 3.96 -3.56
C VAL A 45 0.51 4.64 -4.59
N ALA A 46 -0.76 4.84 -4.27
CA ALA A 46 -1.71 5.45 -5.20
C ALA A 46 -1.33 6.90 -5.51
N ALA A 47 -1.03 7.69 -4.48
CA ALA A 47 -0.64 9.08 -4.66
C ALA A 47 0.68 9.19 -5.43
N GLY A 48 1.63 8.32 -5.10
CA GLY A 48 2.94 8.29 -5.75
C GLY A 48 2.84 7.95 -7.23
N TYR A 49 1.97 7.00 -7.58
CA TYR A 49 1.82 6.68 -8.99
C TYR A 49 1.19 7.82 -9.77
N ARG A 50 0.25 8.55 -9.19
CA ARG A 50 -0.28 9.76 -9.84
C ARG A 50 0.82 10.79 -10.09
N ALA A 51 1.75 10.92 -9.14
CA ALA A 51 2.90 11.79 -9.33
C ALA A 51 3.80 11.31 -10.46
N VAL A 52 3.98 9.99 -10.59
CA VAL A 52 4.72 9.41 -11.72
C VAL A 52 4.11 9.85 -13.05
N CYS A 53 2.78 9.81 -13.14
CA CYS A 53 2.07 10.19 -14.37
C CYS A 53 2.25 11.66 -14.73
N ARG A 54 2.67 12.49 -13.78
CA ARG A 54 2.91 13.92 -13.99
C ARG A 54 4.39 14.27 -14.04
N ALA A 55 5.25 13.28 -14.20
CA ALA A 55 6.69 13.49 -14.24
C ALA A 55 7.06 14.45 -15.38
N ARG A 56 8.02 15.33 -15.11
CA ARG A 56 8.39 16.40 -16.04
C ARG A 56 9.63 16.08 -16.86
N SER A 57 10.28 14.96 -16.56
CA SER A 57 11.49 14.53 -17.25
C SER A 57 11.68 13.04 -17.00
N ARG A 58 12.60 12.44 -17.74
CA ARG A 58 12.95 11.04 -17.52
C ARG A 58 13.53 10.83 -16.11
N ALA A 59 14.39 11.73 -15.68
CA ALA A 59 14.97 11.63 -14.34
C ALA A 59 13.92 11.75 -13.25
N ASP A 60 12.98 12.68 -13.40
CA ASP A 60 11.87 12.86 -12.48
C ASP A 60 10.98 11.62 -12.45
N PHE A 61 10.70 11.05 -13.61
CA PHE A 61 9.92 9.82 -13.74
C PHE A 61 10.56 8.68 -12.95
N ILE A 62 11.87 8.47 -13.15
CA ILE A 62 12.61 7.39 -12.49
C ILE A 62 12.60 7.60 -10.96
N TYR A 63 12.81 8.83 -10.52
CA TYR A 63 12.82 9.16 -9.09
C TYR A 63 11.45 8.89 -8.45
N LYS A 64 10.39 9.38 -9.06
CA LYS A 64 9.03 9.21 -8.53
C LYS A 64 8.58 7.75 -8.58
N LEU A 65 8.95 7.05 -9.63
CA LEU A 65 8.63 5.63 -9.73
C LEU A 65 9.34 4.83 -8.63
N GLY A 66 10.60 5.14 -8.36
CA GLY A 66 11.35 4.51 -7.28
C GLY A 66 10.67 4.70 -5.93
N ASN A 67 10.19 5.91 -5.65
CA ASN A 67 9.47 6.18 -4.41
C ASN A 67 8.18 5.36 -4.32
N ALA A 68 7.43 5.25 -5.40
CA ALA A 68 6.19 4.46 -5.41
C ALA A 68 6.47 2.97 -5.18
N ILE A 69 7.56 2.46 -5.76
CA ILE A 69 7.97 1.07 -5.57
C ILE A 69 8.35 0.82 -4.11
N GLU A 70 9.06 1.75 -3.46
CA GLU A 70 9.42 1.61 -2.05
C GLU A 70 8.17 1.55 -1.17
N GLU A 71 7.17 2.38 -1.46
CA GLU A 71 5.92 2.37 -0.70
C GLU A 71 5.15 1.05 -0.90
N ALA A 72 5.18 0.51 -2.11
CA ALA A 72 4.56 -0.78 -2.39
C ALA A 72 5.24 -1.90 -1.59
N ASP A 73 6.57 -1.88 -1.54
CA ASP A 73 7.33 -2.86 -0.77
C ASP A 73 7.04 -2.72 0.72
N GLU A 74 6.95 -1.50 1.22
CA GLU A 74 6.60 -1.24 2.62
C GLU A 74 5.19 -1.75 2.94
N SER A 75 4.25 -1.57 2.03
CA SER A 75 2.90 -2.12 2.21
C SER A 75 2.93 -3.63 2.34
N ALA A 76 3.72 -4.30 1.52
CA ALA A 76 3.88 -5.75 1.59
C ALA A 76 4.47 -6.17 2.93
N LEU A 77 5.45 -5.43 3.43
CA LEU A 77 6.06 -5.71 4.72
C LEU A 77 5.03 -5.68 5.85
N TRP A 78 4.20 -4.63 5.89
CA TRP A 78 3.19 -4.51 6.95
C TRP A 78 2.14 -5.61 6.87
N LEU A 79 1.76 -6.01 5.66
CA LEU A 79 0.83 -7.14 5.48
C LEU A 79 1.45 -8.44 5.99
N GLU A 80 2.72 -8.67 5.69
CA GLU A 80 3.43 -9.85 6.19
C GLU A 80 3.50 -9.85 7.70
N ILE A 81 3.79 -8.70 8.30
CA ILE A 81 3.86 -8.58 9.75
C ILE A 81 2.50 -8.88 10.39
N LEU A 82 1.42 -8.36 9.83
CA LEU A 82 0.07 -8.64 10.36
C LEU A 82 -0.25 -10.13 10.31
N CYS A 83 0.19 -10.80 9.26
CA CYS A 83 -0.03 -12.24 9.12
C CYS A 83 0.84 -13.04 10.08
N GLU A 84 2.14 -12.77 10.11
CA GLU A 84 3.10 -13.58 10.83
C GLU A 84 3.07 -13.35 12.34
N SER A 85 2.61 -12.18 12.77
CA SER A 85 2.47 -11.87 14.20
C SER A 85 1.24 -12.52 14.84
N GLY A 86 0.35 -13.09 14.01
CA GLY A 86 -0.89 -13.68 14.50
C GLY A 86 -2.03 -12.67 14.62
N ILE A 87 -1.82 -11.40 14.29
CA ILE A 87 -2.90 -10.41 14.36
C ILE A 87 -4.00 -10.75 13.36
N CYS A 88 -3.63 -11.14 12.14
CA CYS A 88 -4.57 -11.57 11.11
C CYS A 88 -4.12 -12.89 10.50
N PRO A 89 -4.08 -13.97 11.30
CA PRO A 89 -3.38 -15.19 10.86
C PRO A 89 -4.10 -15.96 9.76
N GLY A 90 -5.36 -15.77 9.60
CA GLY A 90 -6.13 -16.51 8.61
C GLY A 90 -6.25 -15.85 7.28
N HIS A 91 -5.70 -14.64 7.16
CA HIS A 91 -5.87 -13.93 5.93
C HIS A 91 -4.92 -14.41 4.88
N GLN A 92 -5.41 -14.46 3.74
CA GLN A 92 -4.75 -15.05 2.63
C GLN A 92 -3.93 -14.02 1.92
N THR A 93 -3.01 -13.48 2.68
CA THR A 93 -1.87 -12.81 2.11
C THR A 93 -0.95 -13.85 1.51
N SER A 94 -1.13 -15.08 1.92
CA SER A 94 -0.41 -16.15 1.25
C SER A 94 -1.06 -16.47 -0.08
N PRO A 95 -0.28 -16.82 -1.04
CA PRO A 95 -0.78 -17.21 -2.35
C PRO A 95 -1.65 -18.45 -2.28
#